data_fbd8fc4e84ec91220ccecd715239e268
#
_entry.id   fbd8fc4e84ec91220ccecd715239e268
#
_cell.length_a   1.000
_cell.length_b   1.000
_cell.length_c   1.000
_cell.angle_alpha   90.00
_cell.angle_beta   90.00
_cell.angle_gamma   90.00
#
_symmetry.space_group_name_H-M   'P 1'
#
loop_
_entity.id
_entity.type
_entity.pdbx_description
1 polymer ?
#
loop_
_entity_poly.entity_id
_entity_poly.type
_entity_poly.pdbx_seq_one_letter_code
_entity_poly.pdbx_strand_id
1 'polypeptide(L)'
;MRFRTTLVTLVAALTAALAVHVTDRSLEAQSRPASVPIRLYVFDGGTLESDPARYQLTKEDVKVTQLSVAAYLIVHPKGLLMWDTEAVPDSEWTPTGSPIRQRLVLADGQERFVTITRPLAAQLLAAGHKPAEVTHLVLSHYHWDHTANASLFPGATWLVRQIEWDAMFSDKATGTSRPQTYAALKNSKTTIITADEHDVFGDGTVILKAAPGHTPGHQVLYVNLPETGPVMLSGDLYHYPAERTMGKYPTFEFNQEQTRVSRAAVETFLTRKKARLWIQHDFTAHAALKKAPEYYQ
;
A
#
# COMPACT_ATOMS: atom_id res chain seq x y z
N MET A 1 -63.15 80.55 -47.53
CA MET A 1 -63.62 79.97 -46.28
C MET A 1 -63.25 78.50 -46.24
N ARG A 2 -62.37 78.12 -45.36
CA ARG A 2 -61.78 76.78 -45.39
C ARG A 2 -62.23 75.98 -44.18
N PHE A 3 -62.94 74.90 -44.38
CA PHE A 3 -63.28 73.93 -43.34
C PHE A 3 -62.07 73.02 -43.03
N ARG A 4 -61.75 72.92 -41.78
CA ARG A 4 -60.73 71.93 -41.29
C ARG A 4 -61.52 70.82 -40.60
N THR A 5 -61.43 69.63 -41.12
CA THR A 5 -61.98 68.43 -40.59
C THR A 5 -60.90 67.78 -39.69
N THR A 6 -61.21 67.60 -38.43
CA THR A 6 -60.34 66.94 -37.45
C THR A 6 -60.63 65.45 -37.42
N LEU A 7 -59.67 64.66 -37.77
CA LEU A 7 -59.73 63.20 -37.71
C LEU A 7 -59.33 62.72 -36.32
N VAL A 8 -60.23 62.03 -35.62
CA VAL A 8 -59.95 61.37 -34.35
C VAL A 8 -59.54 59.98 -34.61
N THR A 9 -58.29 59.64 -34.28
CA THR A 9 -57.70 58.29 -34.40
C THR A 9 -57.84 57.53 -33.09
N LEU A 10 -58.62 56.45 -33.11
CA LEU A 10 -58.82 55.58 -31.97
C LEU A 10 -57.65 54.61 -31.95
N VAL A 11 -56.82 54.65 -30.87
CA VAL A 11 -55.73 53.66 -30.63
C VAL A 11 -56.29 52.57 -29.74
N ALA A 12 -56.47 51.40 -30.28
CA ALA A 12 -56.74 50.17 -29.51
C ALA A 12 -55.48 49.60 -28.97
N ALA A 13 -55.31 49.60 -27.66
CA ALA A 13 -54.17 48.94 -26.98
C ALA A 13 -54.46 47.45 -26.85
N LEU A 14 -53.73 46.63 -27.57
CA LEU A 14 -53.71 45.17 -27.44
C LEU A 14 -52.75 44.81 -26.34
N THR A 15 -53.18 44.42 -25.14
CA THR A 15 -52.35 43.84 -24.08
C THR A 15 -52.20 42.36 -24.33
N ALA A 16 -51.05 41.98 -24.87
CA ALA A 16 -50.64 40.58 -24.95
C ALA A 16 -50.11 40.11 -23.57
N ALA A 17 -50.88 39.26 -22.90
CA ALA A 17 -50.41 38.56 -21.68
C ALA A 17 -49.44 37.46 -22.09
N LEU A 18 -48.15 37.66 -21.79
CA LEU A 18 -47.12 36.64 -21.94
C LEU A 18 -47.23 35.69 -20.75
N ALA A 19 -47.81 34.50 -20.91
CA ALA A 19 -47.78 33.44 -19.94
C ALA A 19 -46.37 32.82 -19.94
N VAL A 20 -45.53 33.17 -18.95
CA VAL A 20 -44.24 32.52 -18.70
C VAL A 20 -44.52 31.16 -18.07
N HIS A 21 -44.43 30.11 -18.88
CA HIS A 21 -44.38 28.76 -18.38
C HIS A 21 -43.00 28.56 -17.73
N VAL A 22 -42.93 28.71 -16.42
CA VAL A 22 -41.78 28.24 -15.64
C VAL A 22 -41.91 26.72 -15.61
N THR A 23 -41.21 26.04 -16.51
CA THR A 23 -40.96 24.61 -16.37
C THR A 23 -40.00 24.41 -15.21
N ASP A 24 -40.57 23.97 -14.10
CA ASP A 24 -39.82 23.50 -12.92
C ASP A 24 -39.02 22.27 -13.35
N ARG A 25 -37.81 22.50 -13.86
CA ARG A 25 -36.83 21.44 -14.01
C ARG A 25 -36.30 21.15 -12.61
N SER A 26 -36.99 20.27 -11.89
CA SER A 26 -36.40 19.52 -10.79
C SER A 26 -35.13 18.84 -11.35
N LEU A 27 -33.97 19.47 -11.11
CA LEU A 27 -32.69 18.81 -11.24
C LEU A 27 -32.71 17.64 -10.25
N GLU A 28 -33.15 16.47 -10.70
CA GLU A 28 -32.81 15.24 -10.03
C GLU A 28 -31.26 15.23 -9.92
N ALA A 29 -30.78 15.58 -8.76
CA ALA A 29 -29.43 15.34 -8.39
C ALA A 29 -29.24 13.82 -8.52
N GLN A 30 -28.72 13.37 -9.67
CA GLN A 30 -28.26 12.01 -9.83
C GLN A 30 -27.30 11.79 -8.68
N SER A 31 -27.75 11.03 -7.67
CA SER A 31 -26.89 10.58 -6.57
C SER A 31 -25.71 9.87 -7.22
N ARG A 32 -24.54 10.50 -7.20
CA ARG A 32 -23.28 9.80 -7.53
C ARG A 32 -23.32 8.51 -6.73
N PRO A 33 -23.14 7.34 -7.36
CA PRO A 33 -23.04 6.11 -6.61
C PRO A 33 -22.01 6.35 -5.51
N ALA A 34 -22.37 6.04 -4.27
CA ALA A 34 -21.48 6.22 -3.13
C ALA A 34 -20.16 5.53 -3.48
N SER A 35 -19.07 6.28 -3.55
CA SER A 35 -17.76 5.72 -3.82
C SER A 35 -17.47 4.69 -2.74
N VAL A 36 -17.08 3.47 -3.15
CA VAL A 36 -16.67 2.45 -2.19
C VAL A 36 -15.57 3.08 -1.33
N PRO A 37 -15.72 3.13 -0.01
CA PRO A 37 -14.69 3.71 0.84
C PRO A 37 -13.40 2.89 0.74
N ILE A 38 -12.26 3.56 0.92
CA ILE A 38 -10.95 2.88 0.95
C ILE A 38 -10.95 1.90 2.10
N ARG A 39 -10.50 0.66 1.82
CA ARG A 39 -10.33 -0.39 2.83
C ARG A 39 -8.91 -0.91 2.80
N LEU A 40 -8.40 -1.23 3.98
CA LEU A 40 -7.10 -1.87 4.16
C LEU A 40 -7.28 -3.19 4.88
N TYR A 41 -6.94 -4.27 4.20
CA TYR A 41 -6.87 -5.62 4.76
C TYR A 41 -5.45 -5.93 5.17
N VAL A 42 -5.30 -6.62 6.30
CA VAL A 42 -4.02 -7.12 6.80
C VAL A 42 -3.99 -8.63 6.63
N PHE A 43 -2.97 -9.14 5.98
CA PHE A 43 -2.72 -10.56 5.83
C PHE A 43 -1.60 -11.01 6.76
N ASP A 44 -1.75 -12.22 7.28
CA ASP A 44 -0.78 -12.84 8.20
C ASP A 44 0.11 -13.80 7.42
N GLY A 45 1.27 -13.33 7.04
CA GLY A 45 2.31 -14.11 6.35
C GLY A 45 3.20 -14.93 7.28
N GLY A 46 2.85 -14.98 8.57
CA GLY A 46 3.54 -15.82 9.54
C GLY A 46 4.48 -15.08 10.49
N THR A 47 5.36 -15.85 11.10
CA THR A 47 6.28 -15.38 12.15
C THR A 47 7.69 -15.83 11.86
N LEU A 48 8.64 -14.89 11.96
CA LEU A 48 10.07 -15.14 11.85
C LEU A 48 10.71 -15.30 13.23
N GLU A 49 11.63 -16.23 13.35
CA GLU A 49 12.57 -16.25 14.46
C GLU A 49 13.71 -15.24 14.16
N SER A 50 14.01 -14.37 15.10
CA SER A 50 15.01 -13.32 14.90
C SER A 50 15.91 -13.14 16.11
N ASP A 51 17.16 -12.75 15.85
CA ASP A 51 18.12 -12.36 16.89
C ASP A 51 18.18 -10.83 16.99
N PRO A 52 17.75 -10.22 18.11
CA PRO A 52 17.81 -8.76 18.31
C PRO A 52 19.19 -8.15 18.11
N ALA A 53 20.27 -8.91 18.33
CA ALA A 53 21.64 -8.43 18.12
C ALA A 53 21.91 -7.99 16.69
N ARG A 54 21.20 -8.54 15.70
CA ARG A 54 21.27 -8.10 14.30
C ARG A 54 20.77 -6.68 14.07
N TYR A 55 20.00 -6.14 15.03
CA TYR A 55 19.41 -4.79 15.03
C TYR A 55 20.08 -3.89 16.06
N GLN A 56 21.25 -4.32 16.57
CA GLN A 56 21.97 -3.63 17.66
C GLN A 56 21.12 -3.47 18.94
N LEU A 57 20.26 -4.44 19.18
CA LEU A 57 19.37 -4.51 20.34
C LEU A 57 19.71 -5.75 21.17
N THR A 58 19.33 -5.73 22.45
CA THR A 58 19.36 -6.89 23.35
C THR A 58 17.99 -7.53 23.47
N LYS A 59 17.89 -8.70 24.10
CA LYS A 59 16.60 -9.33 24.40
C LYS A 59 15.76 -8.52 25.40
N GLU A 60 16.43 -7.75 26.24
CA GLU A 60 15.81 -6.85 27.21
C GLU A 60 15.22 -5.60 26.54
N ASP A 61 15.82 -5.13 25.43
CA ASP A 61 15.31 -3.99 24.65
C ASP A 61 14.02 -4.34 23.88
N VAL A 62 13.88 -5.63 23.51
CA VAL A 62 12.70 -6.13 22.80
C VAL A 62 11.92 -7.10 23.70
N LYS A 63 10.65 -6.89 23.89
CA LYS A 63 9.81 -7.78 24.73
C LYS A 63 9.61 -9.15 24.08
N VAL A 64 9.64 -9.20 22.76
CA VAL A 64 9.43 -10.39 21.95
C VAL A 64 10.50 -10.41 20.86
N THR A 65 11.19 -11.54 20.71
CA THR A 65 12.25 -11.70 19.70
C THR A 65 11.72 -12.09 18.31
N GLN A 66 10.48 -12.61 18.23
CA GLN A 66 9.84 -12.89 16.95
C GLN A 66 9.51 -11.61 16.21
N LEU A 67 9.50 -11.72 14.87
CA LEU A 67 9.02 -10.70 13.94
C LEU A 67 7.79 -11.24 13.22
N SER A 68 6.79 -10.39 13.00
CA SER A 68 5.67 -10.72 12.11
C SER A 68 6.06 -10.57 10.66
N VAL A 69 5.40 -11.32 9.79
CA VAL A 69 5.40 -11.08 8.34
C VAL A 69 4.00 -10.61 7.96
N ALA A 70 3.91 -9.45 7.34
CA ALA A 70 2.63 -8.89 6.94
C ALA A 70 2.62 -8.55 5.45
N ALA A 71 1.47 -8.75 4.83
CA ALA A 71 1.14 -8.18 3.54
C ALA A 71 -0.19 -7.44 3.65
N TYR A 72 -0.45 -6.51 2.73
CA TYR A 72 -1.64 -5.66 2.83
C TYR A 72 -2.33 -5.51 1.49
N LEU A 73 -3.66 -5.55 1.48
CA LEU A 73 -4.45 -5.17 0.32
C LEU A 73 -5.18 -3.86 0.58
N ILE A 74 -4.95 -2.89 -0.27
CA ILE A 74 -5.69 -1.63 -0.29
C ILE A 74 -6.73 -1.71 -1.39
N VAL A 75 -8.02 -1.71 -1.01
CA VAL A 75 -9.16 -1.61 -1.92
C VAL A 75 -9.52 -0.16 -2.07
N HIS A 76 -9.30 0.38 -3.26
CA HIS A 76 -9.58 1.77 -3.60
C HIS A 76 -10.63 1.83 -4.72
N PRO A 77 -11.48 2.88 -4.82
CA PRO A 77 -12.45 3.02 -5.93
C PRO A 77 -11.85 2.93 -7.33
N LYS A 78 -10.56 3.24 -7.48
CA LYS A 78 -9.84 3.23 -8.76
C LYS A 78 -8.99 1.97 -9.00
N GLY A 79 -8.98 1.01 -8.06
CA GLY A 79 -8.22 -0.24 -8.22
C GLY A 79 -7.79 -0.88 -6.90
N LEU A 80 -7.18 -2.04 -7.00
CA LEU A 80 -6.66 -2.81 -5.87
C LEU A 80 -5.13 -2.74 -5.87
N LEU A 81 -4.54 -2.38 -4.73
CA LEU A 81 -3.09 -2.36 -4.56
C LEU A 81 -2.68 -3.41 -3.53
N MET A 82 -1.81 -4.32 -3.95
CA MET A 82 -1.14 -5.27 -3.07
C MET A 82 0.21 -4.67 -2.62
N TRP A 83 0.41 -4.59 -1.31
CA TRP A 83 1.65 -4.17 -0.66
C TRP A 83 2.32 -5.37 -0.01
N ASP A 84 3.52 -5.72 -0.51
CA ASP A 84 4.29 -6.91 -0.16
C ASP A 84 3.53 -8.23 -0.37
N THR A 85 4.23 -9.35 -0.32
CA THR A 85 3.65 -10.64 -0.71
C THR A 85 4.15 -11.80 0.17
N GLU A 86 4.42 -11.54 1.44
CA GLU A 86 4.81 -12.52 2.45
C GLU A 86 6.18 -13.20 2.22
N ALA A 87 6.50 -14.19 3.06
CA ALA A 87 7.82 -14.83 3.13
C ALA A 87 7.87 -16.22 2.47
N VAL A 88 6.74 -16.92 2.39
CA VAL A 88 6.69 -18.29 1.87
C VAL A 88 5.80 -18.33 0.63
N PRO A 89 6.33 -18.77 -0.52
CA PRO A 89 5.51 -18.97 -1.71
C PRO A 89 4.39 -19.97 -1.46
N ASP A 90 3.16 -19.63 -1.85
CA ASP A 90 2.00 -20.53 -1.74
C ASP A 90 2.22 -21.88 -2.43
N SER A 91 3.08 -21.93 -3.44
CA SER A 91 3.45 -23.14 -4.19
C SER A 91 4.44 -24.06 -3.45
N GLU A 92 5.06 -23.60 -2.37
CA GLU A 92 6.11 -24.35 -1.67
C GLU A 92 5.62 -25.07 -0.42
N TRP A 93 4.34 -25.02 -0.10
CA TRP A 93 3.78 -25.69 1.06
C TRP A 93 2.29 -26.06 0.91
N THR A 94 1.83 -26.98 1.74
CA THR A 94 0.43 -27.41 1.78
C THR A 94 -0.16 -27.10 3.15
N PRO A 95 -1.26 -26.34 3.24
CA PRO A 95 -1.93 -26.07 4.50
C PRO A 95 -2.43 -27.35 5.18
N THR A 96 -2.21 -27.47 6.49
CA THR A 96 -2.70 -28.59 7.31
C THR A 96 -3.79 -28.19 8.29
N GLY A 97 -4.18 -26.91 8.30
CA GLY A 97 -5.08 -26.33 9.30
C GLY A 97 -4.39 -25.96 10.62
N SER A 98 -3.09 -26.26 10.75
CA SER A 98 -2.26 -25.92 11.89
C SER A 98 -1.02 -25.14 11.43
N PRO A 99 -0.36 -24.34 12.29
CA PRO A 99 0.87 -23.67 11.95
C PRO A 99 1.96 -24.65 11.50
N ILE A 100 2.66 -24.33 10.42
CA ILE A 100 3.75 -25.12 9.85
C ILE A 100 5.03 -24.28 9.88
N ARG A 101 6.13 -24.88 10.36
CA ARG A 101 7.45 -24.26 10.33
C ARG A 101 8.13 -24.63 9.01
N GLN A 102 8.27 -23.65 8.13
CA GLN A 102 8.94 -23.77 6.84
C GLN A 102 10.39 -23.37 6.94
N ARG A 103 11.25 -24.13 6.26
CA ARG A 103 12.68 -23.81 6.06
C ARG A 103 12.86 -23.25 4.65
N LEU A 104 13.44 -22.07 4.58
CA LEU A 104 13.75 -21.38 3.32
C LEU A 104 15.27 -21.23 3.19
N VAL A 105 15.77 -21.31 1.96
CA VAL A 105 17.18 -21.06 1.64
C VAL A 105 17.25 -19.80 0.78
N LEU A 106 18.06 -18.84 1.21
CA LEU A 106 18.27 -17.57 0.51
C LEU A 106 19.34 -17.70 -0.57
N ALA A 107 19.50 -16.65 -1.38
CA ALA A 107 20.48 -16.64 -2.48
C ALA A 107 21.93 -16.83 -2.01
N ASP A 108 22.28 -16.42 -0.79
CA ASP A 108 23.59 -16.61 -0.17
C ASP A 108 23.76 -17.97 0.55
N GLY A 109 22.75 -18.84 0.47
CA GLY A 109 22.74 -20.13 1.15
C GLY A 109 22.31 -20.09 2.62
N GLN A 110 22.03 -18.91 3.19
CA GLN A 110 21.55 -18.83 4.56
C GLN A 110 20.12 -19.40 4.68
N GLU A 111 19.88 -20.05 5.82
CA GLU A 111 18.57 -20.60 6.13
C GLU A 111 17.74 -19.61 6.95
N ARG A 112 16.45 -19.59 6.66
CA ARG A 112 15.43 -18.87 7.43
C ARG A 112 14.29 -19.81 7.77
N PHE A 113 13.65 -19.55 8.90
CA PHE A 113 12.52 -20.33 9.37
C PHE A 113 11.32 -19.41 9.58
N VAL A 114 10.20 -19.78 8.99
CA VAL A 114 8.94 -19.06 9.07
C VAL A 114 7.87 -20.02 9.58
N THR A 115 7.15 -19.63 10.60
CA THR A 115 5.93 -20.35 11.01
C THR A 115 4.74 -19.70 10.34
N ILE A 116 4.03 -20.43 9.48
CA ILE A 116 2.89 -19.93 8.69
C ILE A 116 1.65 -20.79 8.90
N THR A 117 0.48 -20.21 8.64
CA THR A 117 -0.81 -20.87 8.83
C THR A 117 -1.65 -20.93 7.57
N ARG A 118 -1.64 -19.88 6.74
CA ARG A 118 -2.51 -19.75 5.56
C ARG A 118 -1.76 -19.18 4.37
N PRO A 119 -2.00 -19.69 3.14
CA PRO A 119 -1.49 -19.11 1.91
C PRO A 119 -2.05 -17.71 1.66
N LEU A 120 -1.26 -16.83 1.03
CA LEU A 120 -1.69 -15.48 0.66
C LEU A 120 -2.94 -15.49 -0.23
N ALA A 121 -2.99 -16.38 -1.24
CA ALA A 121 -4.15 -16.48 -2.12
C ALA A 121 -5.43 -16.88 -1.35
N ALA A 122 -5.33 -17.74 -0.33
CA ALA A 122 -6.47 -18.11 0.50
C ALA A 122 -6.95 -16.94 1.38
N GLN A 123 -6.03 -16.11 1.87
CA GLN A 123 -6.37 -14.90 2.64
C GLN A 123 -7.03 -13.84 1.76
N LEU A 124 -6.56 -13.65 0.52
CA LEU A 124 -7.19 -12.78 -0.48
C LEU A 124 -8.63 -13.24 -0.78
N LEU A 125 -8.83 -14.53 -1.00
CA LEU A 125 -10.17 -15.10 -1.26
C LEU A 125 -11.10 -14.91 -0.05
N ALA A 126 -10.59 -15.07 1.17
CA ALA A 126 -11.37 -14.82 2.39
C ALA A 126 -11.77 -13.33 2.53
N ALA A 127 -10.95 -12.42 2.03
CA ALA A 127 -11.26 -10.99 1.93
C ALA A 127 -12.23 -10.65 0.78
N GLY A 128 -12.64 -11.64 -0.01
CA GLY A 128 -13.55 -11.46 -1.15
C GLY A 128 -12.87 -11.02 -2.45
N HIS A 129 -11.55 -11.17 -2.56
CA HIS A 129 -10.76 -10.75 -3.72
C HIS A 129 -9.94 -11.92 -4.31
N LYS A 130 -9.62 -11.81 -5.60
CA LYS A 130 -8.75 -12.76 -6.30
C LYS A 130 -7.45 -12.09 -6.69
N PRO A 131 -6.32 -12.81 -6.76
CA PRO A 131 -5.06 -12.24 -7.24
C PRO A 131 -5.18 -11.54 -8.60
N ALA A 132 -6.00 -12.07 -9.52
CA ALA A 132 -6.22 -11.48 -10.84
C ALA A 132 -6.95 -10.11 -10.84
N GLU A 133 -7.59 -9.73 -9.73
CA GLU A 133 -8.27 -8.44 -9.58
C GLU A 133 -7.31 -7.33 -9.09
N VAL A 134 -6.12 -7.69 -8.62
CA VAL A 134 -5.12 -6.75 -8.18
C VAL A 134 -4.58 -5.97 -9.39
N THR A 135 -4.75 -4.65 -9.35
CA THR A 135 -4.37 -3.75 -10.45
C THR A 135 -2.97 -3.17 -10.28
N HIS A 136 -2.49 -3.07 -9.04
CA HIS A 136 -1.17 -2.55 -8.69
C HIS A 136 -0.48 -3.48 -7.71
N LEU A 137 0.78 -3.78 -7.99
CA LEU A 137 1.68 -4.47 -7.08
C LEU A 137 2.75 -3.49 -6.62
N VAL A 138 3.02 -3.47 -5.32
CA VAL A 138 4.13 -2.71 -4.74
C VAL A 138 4.87 -3.62 -3.78
N LEU A 139 6.15 -3.76 -3.96
CA LEU A 139 7.06 -4.34 -2.98
C LEU A 139 7.73 -3.19 -2.25
N SER A 140 7.77 -3.25 -0.92
CA SER A 140 8.53 -2.28 -0.13
C SER A 140 10.01 -2.32 -0.53
N HIS A 141 10.52 -3.54 -0.76
CA HIS A 141 11.86 -3.82 -1.22
C HIS A 141 12.00 -5.31 -1.65
N TYR A 142 13.22 -5.74 -2.04
CA TYR A 142 13.47 -7.05 -2.64
C TYR A 142 13.74 -8.20 -1.66
N HIS A 143 13.72 -8.00 -0.35
CA HIS A 143 14.01 -9.10 0.57
C HIS A 143 12.98 -10.22 0.49
N TRP A 144 13.43 -11.41 0.85
CA TRP A 144 12.72 -12.67 0.66
C TRP A 144 11.36 -12.74 1.36
N ASP A 145 11.21 -12.05 2.48
CA ASP A 145 10.01 -12.00 3.31
C ASP A 145 8.98 -10.92 2.90
N HIS A 146 9.24 -10.27 1.77
CA HIS A 146 8.34 -9.30 1.14
C HIS A 146 7.93 -9.72 -0.28
N THR A 147 8.63 -10.69 -0.88
CA THR A 147 8.52 -10.98 -2.33
C THR A 147 7.96 -12.36 -2.66
N ALA A 148 7.68 -13.20 -1.67
CA ALA A 148 7.47 -14.64 -1.87
C ALA A 148 6.38 -14.99 -2.89
N ASN A 149 5.29 -14.24 -2.93
CA ASN A 149 4.15 -14.48 -3.82
C ASN A 149 3.97 -13.39 -4.90
N ALA A 150 5.02 -12.64 -5.24
CA ALA A 150 4.94 -11.57 -6.23
C ALA A 150 4.45 -12.08 -7.61
N SER A 151 4.78 -13.31 -7.96
CA SER A 151 4.36 -13.96 -9.21
C SER A 151 2.87 -14.33 -9.27
N LEU A 152 2.10 -14.19 -8.18
CA LEU A 152 0.65 -14.37 -8.20
C LEU A 152 -0.11 -13.22 -8.89
N PHE A 153 0.56 -12.11 -9.19
CA PHE A 153 -0.05 -10.87 -9.68
C PHE A 153 0.40 -10.49 -11.11
N PRO A 154 0.31 -11.41 -12.10
CA PRO A 154 0.89 -11.17 -13.44
C PRO A 154 0.18 -10.06 -14.22
N GLY A 155 -1.07 -9.74 -13.86
CA GLY A 155 -1.87 -8.67 -14.49
C GLY A 155 -1.68 -7.28 -13.86
N ALA A 156 -1.06 -7.22 -12.69
CA ALA A 156 -0.86 -5.96 -11.97
C ALA A 156 0.23 -5.10 -12.62
N THR A 157 0.07 -3.78 -12.53
CA THR A 157 1.16 -2.84 -12.80
C THR A 157 2.08 -2.79 -11.58
N TRP A 158 3.32 -3.20 -11.74
CA TRP A 158 4.32 -3.12 -10.67
C TRP A 158 4.88 -1.71 -10.56
N LEU A 159 4.78 -1.12 -9.37
CA LEU A 159 5.33 0.21 -9.05
C LEU A 159 6.63 0.04 -8.28
N VAL A 160 7.74 0.46 -8.89
CA VAL A 160 9.09 0.24 -8.33
C VAL A 160 10.02 1.41 -8.64
N ARG A 161 11.05 1.61 -7.83
CA ARG A 161 12.12 2.55 -8.12
C ARG A 161 13.18 1.89 -8.99
N GLN A 162 13.74 2.64 -9.97
CA GLN A 162 14.72 2.09 -10.90
C GLN A 162 15.89 1.39 -10.18
N ILE A 163 16.43 2.01 -9.14
CA ILE A 163 17.57 1.47 -8.40
C ILE A 163 17.24 0.16 -7.67
N GLU A 164 15.98 -0.04 -7.24
CA GLU A 164 15.53 -1.31 -6.65
C GLU A 164 15.38 -2.37 -7.74
N TRP A 165 14.78 -2.00 -8.88
CA TRP A 165 14.68 -2.87 -10.04
C TRP A 165 16.06 -3.36 -10.51
N ASP A 166 17.03 -2.44 -10.60
CA ASP A 166 18.40 -2.75 -11.00
C ASP A 166 19.07 -3.72 -10.03
N ALA A 167 18.84 -3.55 -8.72
CA ALA A 167 19.35 -4.45 -7.69
C ALA A 167 18.70 -5.84 -7.77
N MET A 168 17.39 -5.93 -8.00
CA MET A 168 16.64 -7.19 -8.11
C MET A 168 17.09 -8.04 -9.29
N PHE A 169 17.41 -7.39 -10.41
CA PHE A 169 17.72 -8.07 -11.68
C PHE A 169 19.17 -7.95 -12.12
N SER A 170 20.05 -7.56 -11.20
CA SER A 170 21.50 -7.60 -11.43
C SER A 170 21.99 -9.03 -11.62
N ASP A 171 23.15 -9.20 -12.26
CA ASP A 171 23.78 -10.50 -12.46
C ASP A 171 24.19 -11.20 -11.15
N LYS A 172 24.27 -10.45 -10.07
CA LYS A 172 24.53 -10.96 -8.72
C LYS A 172 23.31 -10.77 -7.86
N ALA A 173 22.63 -11.87 -7.56
CA ALA A 173 21.56 -11.87 -6.58
C ALA A 173 22.08 -11.35 -5.23
N THR A 174 21.29 -10.49 -4.57
CA THR A 174 21.59 -10.04 -3.22
C THR A 174 21.38 -11.19 -2.24
N GLY A 175 22.25 -11.32 -1.23
CA GLY A 175 22.24 -12.45 -0.28
C GLY A 175 20.91 -12.69 0.40
N THR A 176 20.18 -11.60 0.72
CA THR A 176 18.88 -11.62 1.40
C THR A 176 17.69 -11.77 0.46
N SER A 177 17.89 -12.15 -0.80
CA SER A 177 16.83 -12.31 -1.79
C SER A 177 16.53 -13.78 -2.11
N ARG A 178 15.37 -13.98 -2.76
CA ARG A 178 14.97 -15.23 -3.43
C ARG A 178 14.51 -14.90 -4.87
N PRO A 179 15.44 -14.72 -5.83
CA PRO A 179 15.13 -14.22 -7.18
C PRO A 179 14.03 -15.00 -7.89
N GLN A 180 13.88 -16.29 -7.63
CA GLN A 180 12.84 -17.12 -8.24
C GLN A 180 11.41 -16.67 -7.87
N THR A 181 11.22 -15.98 -6.73
CA THR A 181 9.90 -15.54 -6.28
C THR A 181 9.38 -14.32 -7.05
N TYR A 182 10.29 -13.51 -7.60
CA TYR A 182 9.96 -12.29 -8.33
C TYR A 182 10.49 -12.25 -9.78
N ALA A 183 11.05 -13.35 -10.27
CA ALA A 183 11.63 -13.39 -11.63
C ALA A 183 10.63 -13.00 -12.72
N ALA A 184 9.35 -13.32 -12.54
CA ALA A 184 8.29 -12.95 -13.48
C ALA A 184 8.11 -11.42 -13.61
N LEU A 185 8.46 -10.63 -12.59
CA LEU A 185 8.33 -9.18 -12.59
C LEU A 185 9.27 -8.49 -13.59
N LYS A 186 10.35 -9.14 -14.01
CA LYS A 186 11.28 -8.61 -15.02
C LYS A 186 10.57 -8.21 -16.32
N ASN A 187 9.53 -8.94 -16.67
CA ASN A 187 8.76 -8.74 -17.91
C ASN A 187 7.32 -8.23 -17.63
N SER A 188 7.01 -7.85 -16.40
CA SER A 188 5.69 -7.36 -16.04
C SER A 188 5.47 -5.93 -16.53
N LYS A 189 4.20 -5.51 -16.57
CA LYS A 189 3.88 -4.11 -16.75
C LYS A 189 4.41 -3.32 -15.56
N THR A 190 5.41 -2.45 -15.80
CA THR A 190 6.13 -1.75 -14.74
C THR A 190 6.00 -0.23 -14.90
N THR A 191 5.83 0.47 -13.81
CA THR A 191 5.95 1.92 -13.71
C THR A 191 7.14 2.26 -12.81
N ILE A 192 8.15 2.90 -13.38
CA ILE A 192 9.29 3.40 -12.63
C ILE A 192 8.93 4.69 -11.93
N ILE A 193 9.04 4.69 -10.60
CA ILE A 193 8.78 5.86 -9.76
C ILE A 193 10.06 6.65 -9.58
N THR A 194 10.05 7.91 -10.03
CA THR A 194 11.18 8.83 -9.92
C THR A 194 10.98 9.89 -8.82
N ALA A 195 9.72 10.23 -8.51
CA ALA A 195 9.40 11.21 -7.47
C ALA A 195 9.63 10.65 -6.06
N ASP A 196 10.01 11.52 -5.10
CA ASP A 196 10.12 11.15 -3.68
C ASP A 196 8.76 10.69 -3.12
N GLU A 197 7.68 11.40 -3.43
CA GLU A 197 6.30 11.05 -3.11
C GLU A 197 5.53 10.77 -4.42
N HIS A 198 4.87 9.63 -4.53
CA HIS A 198 4.07 9.24 -5.68
C HIS A 198 2.65 8.90 -5.23
N ASP A 199 1.67 9.68 -5.68
CA ASP A 199 0.25 9.42 -5.44
C ASP A 199 -0.25 8.36 -6.43
N VAL A 200 -0.53 7.17 -5.93
CA VAL A 200 -0.86 5.98 -6.76
C VAL A 200 -2.17 6.19 -7.53
N PHE A 201 -3.17 6.78 -6.89
CA PHE A 201 -4.50 6.95 -7.47
C PHE A 201 -4.84 8.41 -7.85
N GLY A 202 -3.92 9.36 -7.59
CA GLY A 202 -4.06 10.78 -7.96
C GLY A 202 -5.11 11.54 -7.14
N ASP A 203 -5.35 11.14 -5.88
CA ASP A 203 -6.30 11.80 -4.98
C ASP A 203 -5.75 12.03 -3.56
N GLY A 204 -4.47 11.77 -3.35
CA GLY A 204 -3.76 11.99 -2.11
C GLY A 204 -4.03 10.96 -1.01
N THR A 205 -4.76 9.91 -1.31
CA THR A 205 -5.15 8.91 -0.30
C THR A 205 -4.18 7.76 -0.15
N VAL A 206 -3.45 7.42 -1.22
CA VAL A 206 -2.45 6.34 -1.22
C VAL A 206 -1.15 6.85 -1.84
N ILE A 207 -0.12 7.03 -1.01
CA ILE A 207 1.15 7.66 -1.43
C ILE A 207 2.32 6.73 -1.14
N LEU A 208 3.09 6.41 -2.16
CA LEU A 208 4.41 5.78 -2.02
C LEU A 208 5.45 6.87 -1.73
N LYS A 209 6.25 6.69 -0.68
CA LYS A 209 7.34 7.59 -0.36
C LYS A 209 8.68 6.84 -0.40
N ALA A 210 9.69 7.47 -0.99
CA ALA A 210 11.05 6.96 -0.96
C ALA A 210 11.57 6.88 0.48
N ALA A 211 12.21 5.77 0.80
CA ALA A 211 12.87 5.55 2.08
C ALA A 211 14.13 4.66 1.91
N PRO A 212 15.06 5.03 1.00
CA PRO A 212 16.22 4.21 0.70
C PRO A 212 17.14 4.04 1.91
N GLY A 213 17.92 2.96 1.90
CA GLY A 213 18.94 2.66 2.91
C GLY A 213 18.91 1.22 3.38
N HIS A 214 17.76 0.67 3.75
CA HIS A 214 17.61 -0.75 4.03
C HIS A 214 17.91 -1.58 2.76
N THR A 215 17.31 -1.20 1.66
CA THR A 215 17.75 -1.53 0.30
C THR A 215 17.94 -0.25 -0.51
N PRO A 216 18.57 -0.29 -1.70
CA PRO A 216 18.82 0.91 -2.51
C PRO A 216 17.56 1.71 -2.84
N GLY A 217 16.45 1.04 -3.11
CA GLY A 217 15.19 1.67 -3.51
C GLY A 217 14.02 1.38 -2.58
N HIS A 218 14.29 1.04 -1.31
CA HIS A 218 13.25 0.82 -0.30
C HIS A 218 12.24 1.98 -0.26
N GLN A 219 10.98 1.66 -0.05
CA GLN A 219 9.88 2.62 0.02
C GLN A 219 8.87 2.25 1.12
N VAL A 220 8.08 3.24 1.55
CA VAL A 220 7.00 3.10 2.53
C VAL A 220 5.68 3.53 1.92
N LEU A 221 4.55 3.03 2.44
CA LEU A 221 3.22 3.30 1.92
C LEU A 221 2.34 4.04 2.92
N TYR A 222 1.92 5.24 2.55
CA TYR A 222 0.89 6.00 3.27
C TYR A 222 -0.50 5.66 2.74
N VAL A 223 -1.47 5.44 3.65
CA VAL A 223 -2.88 5.22 3.32
C VAL A 223 -3.73 6.08 4.24
N ASN A 224 -4.57 6.94 3.65
CA ASN A 224 -5.54 7.77 4.37
C ASN A 224 -6.88 7.06 4.46
N LEU A 225 -7.14 6.43 5.58
CA LEU A 225 -8.38 5.68 5.84
C LEU A 225 -9.43 6.60 6.46
N PRO A 226 -10.68 6.61 5.98
CA PRO A 226 -11.69 7.59 6.41
C PRO A 226 -12.10 7.49 7.87
N GLU A 227 -12.15 6.29 8.45
CA GLU A 227 -12.56 6.06 9.86
C GLU A 227 -11.36 5.84 10.77
N THR A 228 -10.41 5.05 10.34
CA THR A 228 -9.20 4.70 11.09
C THR A 228 -8.22 5.87 11.19
N GLY A 229 -8.30 6.81 10.25
CA GLY A 229 -7.32 7.87 10.04
C GLY A 229 -6.09 7.41 9.29
N PRO A 230 -5.15 8.32 9.04
CA PRO A 230 -3.99 8.04 8.21
C PRO A 230 -2.99 7.09 8.90
N VAL A 231 -2.53 6.10 8.13
CA VAL A 231 -1.50 5.13 8.54
C VAL A 231 -0.36 5.11 7.53
N MET A 232 0.82 4.70 7.95
CA MET A 232 1.96 4.43 7.10
C MET A 232 2.50 3.04 7.38
N LEU A 233 2.58 2.22 6.34
CA LEU A 233 3.19 0.89 6.38
C LEU A 233 4.69 1.05 6.15
N SER A 234 5.50 0.59 7.10
CA SER A 234 6.92 0.93 7.18
C SER A 234 7.81 0.17 6.18
N GLY A 235 7.35 -0.98 5.61
CA GLY A 235 8.32 -1.96 5.13
C GLY A 235 9.36 -2.20 6.23
N ASP A 236 10.62 -2.24 5.87
CA ASP A 236 11.75 -2.48 6.77
C ASP A 236 12.50 -1.20 7.19
N LEU A 237 11.80 -0.06 7.16
CA LEU A 237 12.37 1.17 7.75
C LEU A 237 12.69 0.98 9.25
N TYR A 238 11.89 0.14 9.91
CA TYR A 238 12.06 -0.34 11.29
C TYR A 238 11.54 -1.78 11.37
N HIS A 239 12.23 -2.63 12.15
CA HIS A 239 11.79 -4.00 12.44
C HIS A 239 11.20 -4.10 13.85
N TYR A 240 11.88 -3.52 14.83
CA TYR A 240 11.41 -3.43 16.20
C TYR A 240 11.06 -2.00 16.58
N PRO A 241 10.01 -1.75 17.37
CA PRO A 241 9.75 -0.41 17.92
C PRO A 241 10.95 0.20 18.65
N ALA A 242 11.78 -0.64 19.27
CA ALA A 242 13.00 -0.23 19.99
C ALA A 242 14.02 0.44 19.06
N GLU A 243 14.12 0.04 17.77
CA GLU A 243 15.01 0.72 16.82
C GLU A 243 14.64 2.21 16.67
N ARG A 244 13.32 2.49 16.61
CA ARG A 244 12.81 3.86 16.48
C ARG A 244 13.10 4.69 17.73
N THR A 245 12.86 4.14 18.92
CA THR A 245 12.99 4.87 20.19
C THR A 245 14.45 5.02 20.62
N MET A 246 15.31 4.07 20.29
CA MET A 246 16.72 4.03 20.72
C MET A 246 17.69 4.49 19.61
N GLY A 247 17.18 4.78 18.41
CA GLY A 247 18.03 5.18 17.26
C GLY A 247 18.97 4.05 16.81
N LYS A 248 18.52 2.80 16.88
CA LYS A 248 19.32 1.63 16.46
C LYS A 248 19.02 1.26 15.02
N TYR A 249 19.95 0.54 14.39
CA TYR A 249 19.87 0.15 12.99
C TYR A 249 20.26 -1.32 12.82
N PRO A 250 19.69 -2.01 11.83
CA PRO A 250 20.18 -3.34 11.45
C PRO A 250 21.65 -3.32 11.04
N THR A 251 22.37 -4.39 11.34
CA THR A 251 23.77 -4.55 10.94
C THR A 251 23.93 -4.92 9.46
N PHE A 252 22.82 -5.15 8.77
CA PHE A 252 22.74 -5.59 7.36
C PHE A 252 22.07 -4.55 6.44
N GLU A 253 22.01 -3.29 6.85
CA GLU A 253 21.56 -2.18 6.01
C GLU A 253 22.45 -2.06 4.76
N PHE A 254 21.83 -1.84 3.59
CA PHE A 254 22.59 -1.48 2.40
C PHE A 254 23.40 -0.19 2.63
N ASN A 255 22.77 0.81 3.26
CA ASN A 255 23.44 2.06 3.63
C ASN A 255 22.77 2.69 4.85
N GLN A 256 23.40 2.54 6.02
CA GLN A 256 22.88 3.03 7.28
C GLN A 256 22.67 4.56 7.30
N GLU A 257 23.53 5.32 6.65
CA GLU A 257 23.37 6.79 6.59
C GLU A 257 22.14 7.19 5.76
N GLN A 258 21.88 6.50 4.65
CA GLN A 258 20.64 6.71 3.89
C GLN A 258 19.41 6.32 4.73
N THR A 259 19.45 5.21 5.48
CA THR A 259 18.37 4.83 6.39
C THR A 259 18.13 5.93 7.44
N ARG A 260 19.20 6.50 8.00
CA ARG A 260 19.09 7.60 8.96
C ARG A 260 18.37 8.81 8.37
N VAL A 261 18.73 9.21 7.16
CA VAL A 261 18.09 10.32 6.42
C VAL A 261 16.63 9.98 6.09
N SER A 262 16.38 8.76 5.62
CA SER A 262 15.03 8.26 5.30
C SER A 262 14.12 8.25 6.53
N ARG A 263 14.60 7.76 7.67
CA ARG A 263 13.85 7.79 8.94
C ARG A 263 13.46 9.22 9.32
N ALA A 264 14.37 10.18 9.26
CA ALA A 264 14.08 11.59 9.55
C ALA A 264 13.04 12.20 8.58
N ALA A 265 13.14 11.89 7.29
CA ALA A 265 12.18 12.33 6.28
C ALA A 265 10.80 11.72 6.48
N VAL A 266 10.72 10.43 6.84
CA VAL A 266 9.47 9.73 7.15
C VAL A 266 8.85 10.28 8.43
N GLU A 267 9.60 10.53 9.50
CA GLU A 267 9.07 11.14 10.73
C GLU A 267 8.48 12.54 10.47
N THR A 268 9.13 13.32 9.61
CA THR A 268 8.60 14.62 9.16
C THR A 268 7.29 14.46 8.39
N PHE A 269 7.22 13.47 7.51
CA PHE A 269 6.01 13.15 6.76
C PHE A 269 4.87 12.69 7.67
N LEU A 270 5.15 11.80 8.63
CA LEU A 270 4.18 11.32 9.63
C LEU A 270 3.57 12.49 10.41
N THR A 271 4.42 13.42 10.86
CA THR A 271 3.98 14.63 11.56
C THR A 271 3.09 15.50 10.68
N ARG A 272 3.51 15.79 9.44
CA ARG A 272 2.76 16.59 8.46
C ARG A 272 1.39 15.98 8.15
N LYS A 273 1.33 14.66 7.96
CA LYS A 273 0.11 13.93 7.61
C LYS A 273 -0.70 13.49 8.83
N LYS A 274 -0.18 13.67 10.05
CA LYS A 274 -0.74 13.15 11.30
C LYS A 274 -0.96 11.64 11.25
N ALA A 275 -0.05 10.91 10.58
CA ALA A 275 -0.17 9.50 10.32
C ALA A 275 0.47 8.66 11.44
N ARG A 276 -0.15 7.52 11.74
CA ARG A 276 0.43 6.50 12.63
C ARG A 276 1.34 5.58 11.81
N LEU A 277 2.53 5.30 12.34
CA LEU A 277 3.41 4.31 11.73
C LEU A 277 3.00 2.90 12.17
N TRP A 278 2.78 2.01 11.21
CA TRP A 278 2.63 0.57 11.43
C TRP A 278 3.95 -0.09 11.02
N ILE A 279 4.70 -0.54 12.01
CA ILE A 279 5.94 -1.27 11.79
C ILE A 279 5.57 -2.70 11.38
N GLN A 280 5.96 -3.08 10.16
CA GLN A 280 5.50 -4.31 9.51
C GLN A 280 5.93 -5.57 10.28
N HIS A 281 7.10 -5.52 10.90
CA HIS A 281 7.68 -6.61 11.68
C HIS A 281 7.38 -6.56 13.19
N ASP A 282 6.65 -5.55 13.67
CA ASP A 282 6.24 -5.51 15.09
C ASP A 282 5.24 -6.63 15.41
N PHE A 283 5.76 -7.73 15.95
CA PHE A 283 4.97 -8.92 16.27
C PHE A 283 3.78 -8.62 17.18
N THR A 284 3.99 -7.81 18.21
CA THR A 284 2.95 -7.48 19.19
C THR A 284 1.85 -6.62 18.58
N ALA A 285 2.23 -5.57 17.85
CA ALA A 285 1.26 -4.72 17.18
C ALA A 285 0.52 -5.48 16.07
N HIS A 286 1.23 -6.28 15.26
CA HIS A 286 0.62 -7.09 14.21
C HIS A 286 -0.39 -8.09 14.77
N ALA A 287 -0.10 -8.75 15.89
CA ALA A 287 -1.02 -9.69 16.54
C ALA A 287 -2.34 -9.02 16.96
N ALA A 288 -2.29 -7.73 17.32
CA ALA A 288 -3.47 -6.95 17.71
C ALA A 288 -4.29 -6.38 16.54
N LEU A 289 -3.74 -6.38 15.31
CA LEU A 289 -4.48 -5.90 14.14
C LEU A 289 -5.58 -6.88 13.74
N LYS A 290 -6.70 -6.33 13.27
CA LYS A 290 -7.71 -7.10 12.53
C LYS A 290 -7.05 -7.76 11.33
N LYS A 291 -7.36 -9.02 11.08
CA LYS A 291 -6.89 -9.77 9.90
C LYS A 291 -8.05 -10.02 8.94
N ALA A 292 -7.74 -10.23 7.68
CA ALA A 292 -8.73 -10.62 6.69
C ALA A 292 -9.56 -11.84 7.18
N PRO A 293 -10.91 -11.82 7.03
CA PRO A 293 -11.71 -10.91 6.17
C PRO A 293 -12.07 -9.55 6.79
N GLU A 294 -11.71 -9.26 8.02
CA GLU A 294 -11.91 -7.93 8.59
C GLU A 294 -10.95 -6.92 7.96
N TYR A 295 -11.33 -5.63 7.98
CA TYR A 295 -10.58 -4.53 7.37
C TYR A 295 -10.62 -3.27 8.22
N TYR A 296 -9.78 -2.33 7.86
CA TYR A 296 -9.78 -0.94 8.31
C TYR A 296 -10.29 -0.03 7.20
N GLN A 297 -11.09 0.99 7.56
CA GLN A 297 -11.50 2.06 6.66
C GLN A 297 -11.52 3.42 7.36
#